data_9dbb8492ddccbfeacf852c5ee1f70522
#
_entry.id   9dbb8492ddccbfeacf852c5ee1f70522
#
_cell.length_a   1.000
_cell.length_b   1.000
_cell.length_c   1.000
_cell.angle_alpha   90.00
_cell.angle_beta   90.00
_cell.angle_gamma   90.00
#
_symmetry.space_group_name_H-M   'P 1'
#
loop_
_entity.id
_entity.type
_entity.pdbx_description
1 polymer ?
#
loop_
_entity_poly.entity_id
_entity_poly.type
_entity_poly.pdbx_seq_one_letter_code
_entity_poly.pdbx_strand_id
1 'polypeptide(L)'
;MKISTIKEELNSLAYHGRGIIIGKSADGKKAVTAYFIMGRSVNSRNRVFVAEGEDMRTKAFDESKMVDPHLIIYYPVRVLGNKTIVTNGDQTDTIYDLMDKQMTFEQSLRTREFEDDAPNFTPRISGIIHLENGDVNYAMSILKSADGDGSSCQRYTYAYSNPIAGRAKFIHTYKCDGNPLPSFEGEPKTLELPDVDIDTLTQMIWENLNEDNKVSLFVRYIDIETGKYDSRIINKNK
;
A
#
# COMPACT_ATOMS: atom_id res chain seq x y z
N MET A 1 -10.58 -19.48 -6.62
CA MET A 1 -10.11 -18.12 -6.22
C MET A 1 -11.26 -17.15 -6.45
N LYS A 2 -11.71 -16.43 -5.41
CA LYS A 2 -12.76 -15.41 -5.55
C LYS A 2 -12.12 -14.15 -6.18
N ILE A 3 -12.78 -13.58 -7.18
CA ILE A 3 -12.43 -12.31 -7.79
C ILE A 3 -13.53 -11.33 -7.42
N SER A 4 -13.15 -10.18 -6.86
CA SER A 4 -14.08 -9.12 -6.46
C SER A 4 -13.82 -7.88 -7.31
N THR A 5 -14.82 -7.03 -7.48
CA THR A 5 -14.60 -5.69 -8.00
C THR A 5 -13.96 -4.81 -6.91
N ILE A 6 -13.32 -3.71 -7.31
CA ILE A 6 -12.79 -2.71 -6.37
C ILE A 6 -13.89 -2.21 -5.44
N LYS A 7 -15.08 -1.92 -5.99
CA LYS A 7 -16.24 -1.47 -5.24
C LYS A 7 -16.68 -2.48 -4.18
N GLU A 8 -16.84 -3.74 -4.55
CA GLU A 8 -17.27 -4.78 -3.60
C GLU A 8 -16.27 -4.96 -2.46
N GLU A 9 -14.98 -4.96 -2.78
CA GLU A 9 -13.95 -5.19 -1.75
C GLU A 9 -13.79 -3.98 -0.83
N LEU A 10 -13.73 -2.75 -1.35
CA LEU A 10 -13.57 -1.55 -0.54
C LEU A 10 -14.81 -1.23 0.32
N ASN A 11 -16.01 -1.58 -0.15
CA ASN A 11 -17.24 -1.45 0.64
C ASN A 11 -17.45 -2.60 1.63
N SER A 12 -16.65 -3.67 1.57
CA SER A 12 -16.81 -4.82 2.47
C SER A 12 -16.47 -4.50 3.93
N LEU A 13 -15.63 -3.49 4.17
CA LEU A 13 -15.22 -3.05 5.50
C LEU A 13 -15.28 -1.52 5.62
N ALA A 14 -15.78 -1.04 6.75
CA ALA A 14 -15.73 0.39 7.06
C ALA A 14 -14.29 0.89 7.33
N TYR A 15 -13.37 0.00 7.68
CA TYR A 15 -12.00 0.37 8.04
C TYR A 15 -10.97 -0.71 7.66
N HIS A 16 -10.31 -0.53 6.54
CA HIS A 16 -9.18 -1.36 6.11
C HIS A 16 -7.83 -0.94 6.76
N GLY A 17 -7.79 0.25 7.36
CA GLY A 17 -6.57 0.88 7.86
C GLY A 17 -5.72 1.47 6.74
N ARG A 18 -4.75 0.72 6.24
CA ARG A 18 -3.96 1.04 5.04
C ARG A 18 -4.18 -0.07 4.03
N GLY A 19 -4.15 0.29 2.75
CA GLY A 19 -4.31 -0.70 1.69
C GLY A 19 -3.37 -0.45 0.52
N ILE A 20 -2.81 -1.54 -0.02
CA ILE A 20 -1.97 -1.54 -1.22
C ILE A 20 -2.65 -2.41 -2.28
N ILE A 21 -2.84 -1.85 -3.46
CA ILE A 21 -3.30 -2.56 -4.66
C ILE A 21 -2.16 -2.56 -5.66
N ILE A 22 -1.81 -3.72 -6.23
CA ILE A 22 -0.83 -3.85 -7.31
C ILE A 22 -1.37 -4.81 -8.36
N GLY A 23 -1.24 -4.45 -9.63
CA GLY A 23 -1.71 -5.29 -10.73
C GLY A 23 -1.23 -4.84 -12.10
N LYS A 24 -1.85 -5.40 -13.14
CA LYS A 24 -1.60 -5.11 -14.56
C LYS A 24 -2.89 -4.61 -15.20
N SER A 25 -2.83 -3.49 -15.93
CA SER A 25 -3.99 -2.91 -16.63
C SER A 25 -4.66 -3.89 -17.57
N ALA A 26 -5.90 -3.63 -17.95
CA ALA A 26 -6.68 -4.52 -18.81
C ALA A 26 -6.05 -4.69 -20.21
N ASP A 27 -5.44 -3.64 -20.75
CA ASP A 27 -4.69 -3.68 -22.03
C ASP A 27 -3.32 -4.36 -21.89
N GLY A 28 -2.90 -4.72 -20.67
CA GLY A 28 -1.62 -5.38 -20.39
C GLY A 28 -0.38 -4.49 -20.49
N LYS A 29 -0.54 -3.17 -20.73
CA LYS A 29 0.58 -2.27 -21.02
C LYS A 29 1.11 -1.51 -19.81
N LYS A 30 0.35 -1.48 -18.72
CA LYS A 30 0.72 -0.69 -17.53
C LYS A 30 0.76 -1.55 -16.28
N ALA A 31 1.79 -1.37 -15.46
CA ALA A 31 1.73 -1.74 -14.06
C ALA A 31 0.91 -0.69 -13.31
N VAL A 32 0.03 -1.15 -12.43
CA VAL A 32 -0.87 -0.30 -11.67
C VAL A 32 -0.60 -0.48 -10.19
N THR A 33 -0.44 0.62 -9.45
CA THR A 33 -0.42 0.58 -8.00
C THR A 33 -1.31 1.66 -7.41
N ALA A 34 -1.95 1.33 -6.29
CA ALA A 34 -2.63 2.30 -5.45
C ALA A 34 -2.27 2.06 -3.99
N TYR A 35 -2.16 3.15 -3.24
CA TYR A 35 -1.97 3.13 -1.80
C TYR A 35 -2.91 4.14 -1.14
N PHE A 36 -3.62 3.71 -0.11
CA PHE A 36 -4.48 4.60 0.66
C PHE A 36 -4.26 4.50 2.17
N ILE A 37 -4.55 5.60 2.85
CA ILE A 37 -4.63 5.68 4.30
C ILE A 37 -6.06 5.95 4.71
N MET A 38 -6.52 5.19 5.70
CA MET A 38 -7.69 5.49 6.51
C MET A 38 -7.26 5.79 7.95
N GLY A 39 -8.01 6.61 8.66
CA GLY A 39 -7.70 7.02 10.03
C GLY A 39 -8.94 7.16 10.89
N ARG A 40 -8.84 6.78 12.18
CA ARG A 40 -9.89 6.94 13.18
C ARG A 40 -9.55 7.97 14.24
N SER A 41 -8.28 8.10 14.63
CA SER A 41 -7.82 9.08 15.60
C SER A 41 -7.51 10.43 14.94
N VAL A 42 -7.47 11.49 15.73
CA VAL A 42 -7.05 12.82 15.27
C VAL A 42 -5.68 12.76 14.62
N ASN A 43 -4.72 12.07 15.25
CA ASN A 43 -3.37 11.91 14.74
C ASN A 43 -3.33 11.13 13.41
N SER A 44 -4.07 10.04 13.30
CA SER A 44 -4.11 9.25 12.06
C SER A 44 -4.77 9.98 10.88
N ARG A 45 -5.68 10.92 11.16
CA ARG A 45 -6.36 11.76 10.16
C ARG A 45 -5.57 13.02 9.78
N ASN A 46 -4.57 13.39 10.58
CA ASN A 46 -3.75 14.58 10.38
C ASN A 46 -2.62 14.33 9.38
N ARG A 47 -2.94 13.79 8.19
CA ARG A 47 -1.97 13.43 7.17
C ARG A 47 -2.42 13.89 5.79
N VAL A 48 -1.42 14.20 4.97
CA VAL A 48 -1.56 14.44 3.53
C VAL A 48 -0.43 13.73 2.78
N PHE A 49 -0.67 13.35 1.55
CA PHE A 49 0.33 12.87 0.61
C PHE A 49 0.86 14.03 -0.21
N VAL A 50 2.17 14.08 -0.37
CA VAL A 50 2.86 15.08 -1.18
C VAL A 50 3.86 14.36 -2.10
N ALA A 51 3.83 14.69 -3.40
CA ALA A 51 4.82 14.20 -4.34
C ALA A 51 6.18 14.90 -4.11
N GLU A 52 7.25 14.13 -4.10
CA GLU A 52 8.63 14.62 -4.04
C GLU A 52 9.45 13.93 -5.16
N GLY A 53 9.47 14.53 -6.34
CA GLY A 53 10.01 13.89 -7.54
C GLY A 53 9.23 12.64 -7.92
N GLU A 54 9.91 11.50 -8.03
CA GLU A 54 9.29 10.20 -8.28
C GLU A 54 8.74 9.55 -7.02
N ASP A 55 9.16 10.01 -5.85
CA ASP A 55 8.74 9.50 -4.54
C ASP A 55 7.46 10.20 -4.07
N MET A 56 6.85 9.64 -3.05
CA MET A 56 5.73 10.27 -2.34
C MET A 56 5.99 10.22 -0.85
N ARG A 57 5.75 11.33 -0.16
CA ARG A 57 5.92 11.49 1.28
C ARG A 57 4.59 11.77 1.97
N THR A 58 4.44 11.26 3.19
CA THR A 58 3.41 11.74 4.11
C THR A 58 3.90 13.00 4.82
N LYS A 59 2.99 13.95 5.02
CA LYS A 59 3.20 15.14 5.88
C LYS A 59 2.03 15.31 6.84
N ALA A 60 2.26 15.97 7.97
CA ALA A 60 1.16 16.43 8.79
C ALA A 60 0.38 17.50 8.01
N PHE A 61 -0.93 17.45 8.08
CA PHE A 61 -1.79 18.54 7.59
C PHE A 61 -1.69 19.78 8.50
N ASP A 62 -1.68 19.55 9.81
CA ASP A 62 -1.52 20.57 10.85
C ASP A 62 -0.38 20.13 11.78
N GLU A 63 0.77 20.76 11.66
CA GLU A 63 1.96 20.42 12.44
C GLU A 63 1.75 20.60 13.94
N SER A 64 0.86 21.53 14.36
CA SER A 64 0.56 21.77 15.77
C SER A 64 -0.17 20.59 16.43
N LYS A 65 -0.78 19.72 15.65
CA LYS A 65 -1.51 18.51 16.10
C LYS A 65 -0.72 17.20 15.95
N MET A 66 0.55 17.30 15.59
CA MET A 66 1.40 16.12 15.40
C MET A 66 1.86 15.59 16.76
N VAL A 67 1.49 14.34 17.09
CA VAL A 67 1.81 13.74 18.39
C VAL A 67 3.00 12.79 18.29
N ASP A 68 3.14 12.01 17.24
CA ASP A 68 4.25 11.08 17.04
C ASP A 68 4.68 11.09 15.58
N PRO A 69 5.73 11.86 15.22
CA PRO A 69 6.17 11.96 13.85
C PRO A 69 6.65 10.64 13.25
N HIS A 70 7.23 9.73 14.04
CA HIS A 70 7.79 8.48 13.54
C HIS A 70 6.74 7.53 12.94
N LEU A 71 5.51 7.56 13.45
CA LEU A 71 4.41 6.76 12.94
C LEU A 71 3.65 7.45 11.79
N ILE A 72 3.93 8.73 11.53
CA ILE A 72 3.16 9.56 10.60
C ILE A 72 3.96 9.97 9.38
N ILE A 73 5.22 10.36 9.57
CA ILE A 73 6.08 10.94 8.53
C ILE A 73 7.04 9.88 7.99
N TYR A 74 6.78 9.43 6.78
CA TYR A 74 7.57 8.44 6.04
C TYR A 74 7.34 8.59 4.55
N TYR A 75 8.09 7.85 3.74
CA TYR A 75 7.86 7.73 2.30
C TYR A 75 7.02 6.47 2.02
N PRO A 76 5.71 6.58 1.75
CA PRO A 76 4.91 5.42 1.36
C PRO A 76 5.32 4.85 0.00
N VAL A 77 5.88 5.68 -0.88
CA VAL A 77 6.32 5.27 -2.21
C VAL A 77 7.74 5.78 -2.45
N ARG A 78 8.64 4.87 -2.86
CA ARG A 78 9.98 5.21 -3.35
C ARG A 78 10.31 4.43 -4.63
N VAL A 79 11.07 5.07 -5.50
CA VAL A 79 11.51 4.48 -6.76
C VAL A 79 13.01 4.19 -6.71
N LEU A 80 13.39 2.96 -7.00
CA LEU A 80 14.78 2.50 -7.09
C LEU A 80 15.04 1.90 -8.49
N GLY A 81 15.52 2.71 -9.40
CA GLY A 81 15.71 2.31 -10.80
C GLY A 81 14.39 1.86 -11.43
N ASN A 82 14.32 0.60 -11.84
CA ASN A 82 13.11 -0.01 -12.44
C ASN A 82 12.12 -0.59 -11.40
N LYS A 83 12.27 -0.25 -10.12
CA LYS A 83 11.44 -0.77 -9.04
C LYS A 83 10.65 0.36 -8.38
N THR A 84 9.37 0.10 -8.11
CA THR A 84 8.51 0.97 -7.29
C THR A 84 8.16 0.24 -6.00
N ILE A 85 8.58 0.79 -4.87
CA ILE A 85 8.34 0.27 -3.52
C ILE A 85 7.16 1.03 -2.94
N VAL A 86 6.19 0.32 -2.35
CA VAL A 86 4.99 0.90 -1.74
C VAL A 86 4.76 0.26 -0.37
N THR A 87 4.67 1.06 0.70
CA THR A 87 4.44 0.53 2.06
C THR A 87 3.58 1.45 2.92
N ASN A 88 3.18 0.96 4.10
CA ASN A 88 2.41 1.73 5.07
C ASN A 88 3.25 2.36 6.20
N GLY A 89 4.57 2.37 6.09
CA GLY A 89 5.43 2.91 7.14
C GLY A 89 6.87 3.13 6.69
N ASP A 90 7.75 3.40 7.64
CA ASP A 90 9.17 3.69 7.44
C ASP A 90 10.00 2.50 6.92
N GLN A 91 9.42 1.29 6.86
CA GLN A 91 10.07 0.15 6.21
C GLN A 91 10.32 0.37 4.71
N THR A 92 9.70 1.38 4.09
CA THR A 92 10.03 1.79 2.71
C THR A 92 11.51 2.12 2.56
N ASP A 93 12.04 2.93 3.48
CA ASP A 93 13.45 3.31 3.48
C ASP A 93 14.36 2.11 3.75
N THR A 94 13.95 1.21 4.67
CA THR A 94 14.68 -0.04 4.90
C THR A 94 14.77 -0.89 3.63
N ILE A 95 13.66 -1.06 2.91
CA ILE A 95 13.63 -1.82 1.66
C ILE A 95 14.50 -1.14 0.62
N TYR A 96 14.34 0.18 0.44
CA TYR A 96 15.11 0.96 -0.52
C TYR A 96 16.61 0.85 -0.28
N ASP A 97 17.08 1.13 0.94
CA ASP A 97 18.50 1.16 1.29
C ASP A 97 19.18 -0.21 1.23
N LEU A 98 18.46 -1.28 1.58
CA LEU A 98 19.00 -2.64 1.55
C LEU A 98 18.95 -3.23 0.15
N MET A 99 17.95 -2.92 -0.66
CA MET A 99 17.90 -3.33 -2.06
C MET A 99 18.94 -2.57 -2.91
N ASP A 100 19.24 -1.31 -2.61
CA ASP A 100 20.36 -0.59 -3.22
C ASP A 100 21.71 -1.29 -2.94
N LYS A 101 21.83 -1.96 -1.80
CA LYS A 101 22.95 -2.83 -1.42
C LYS A 101 22.80 -4.28 -1.92
N GLN A 102 21.98 -4.52 -2.93
CA GLN A 102 21.78 -5.82 -3.59
C GLN A 102 21.10 -6.91 -2.73
N MET A 103 20.46 -6.56 -1.63
CA MET A 103 19.60 -7.49 -0.89
C MET A 103 18.26 -7.68 -1.62
N THR A 104 17.60 -8.83 -1.40
CA THR A 104 16.26 -9.05 -1.92
C THR A 104 15.20 -8.31 -1.09
N PHE A 105 14.00 -8.16 -1.63
CA PHE A 105 12.84 -7.60 -0.92
C PHE A 105 12.58 -8.34 0.40
N GLU A 106 12.57 -9.67 0.38
CA GLU A 106 12.35 -10.50 1.57
C GLU A 106 13.48 -10.35 2.60
N GLN A 107 14.73 -10.30 2.15
CA GLN A 107 15.88 -10.11 3.02
C GLN A 107 15.79 -8.74 3.72
N SER A 108 15.40 -7.70 2.99
CA SER A 108 15.23 -6.36 3.55
C SER A 108 14.19 -6.32 4.67
N LEU A 109 13.11 -7.06 4.52
CA LEU A 109 12.03 -7.12 5.51
C LEU A 109 12.34 -7.99 6.73
N ARG A 110 13.41 -8.83 6.72
CA ARG A 110 13.79 -9.64 7.89
C ARG A 110 14.22 -8.81 9.10
N THR A 111 14.66 -7.57 8.88
CA THR A 111 15.08 -6.64 9.93
C THR A 111 13.93 -5.85 10.54
N ARG A 112 12.70 -6.05 10.04
CA ARG A 112 11.51 -5.30 10.45
C ARG A 112 10.47 -6.22 11.08
N GLU A 113 9.62 -5.62 11.90
CA GLU A 113 8.45 -6.24 12.52
C GLU A 113 7.23 -5.37 12.28
N PHE A 114 6.08 -5.68 12.85
CA PHE A 114 4.89 -4.83 12.91
C PHE A 114 5.18 -3.51 13.64
N GLU A 115 4.24 -2.56 13.68
CA GLU A 115 4.39 -1.29 14.40
C GLU A 115 4.29 -1.54 15.92
N ASP A 116 5.12 -0.82 16.70
CA ASP A 116 5.10 -0.89 18.18
C ASP A 116 4.00 0.04 18.73
N ASP A 117 2.76 -0.28 18.39
CA ASP A 117 1.56 0.45 18.78
C ASP A 117 0.55 -0.44 19.53
N ALA A 118 1.01 -1.06 20.63
CA ALA A 118 0.13 -1.87 21.46
C ALA A 118 -1.18 -1.12 21.80
N PRO A 119 -2.34 -1.79 21.84
CA PRO A 119 -2.55 -3.25 21.69
C PRO A 119 -2.77 -3.70 20.24
N ASN A 120 -2.73 -2.81 19.23
CA ASN A 120 -3.05 -3.17 17.85
C ASN A 120 -1.92 -3.91 17.14
N PHE A 121 -0.65 -3.61 17.50
CA PHE A 121 0.52 -4.15 16.77
C PHE A 121 0.31 -4.07 15.27
N THR A 122 0.03 -2.84 14.78
CA THR A 122 -0.40 -2.58 13.39
C THR A 122 0.50 -3.29 12.39
N PRO A 123 -0.06 -4.14 11.51
CA PRO A 123 0.74 -4.84 10.51
C PRO A 123 1.47 -3.89 9.57
N ARG A 124 2.71 -4.20 9.25
CA ARG A 124 3.44 -3.56 8.16
C ARG A 124 3.14 -4.29 6.86
N ILE A 125 2.47 -3.62 5.94
CA ILE A 125 2.21 -4.11 4.60
C ILE A 125 3.17 -3.45 3.62
N SER A 126 3.69 -4.22 2.68
CA SER A 126 4.64 -3.75 1.68
C SER A 126 4.33 -4.35 0.32
N GLY A 127 4.61 -3.61 -0.74
CA GLY A 127 4.56 -4.06 -2.11
C GLY A 127 5.77 -3.56 -2.87
N ILE A 128 6.21 -4.31 -3.86
CA ILE A 128 7.24 -3.92 -4.81
C ILE A 128 6.80 -4.31 -6.22
N ILE A 129 6.91 -3.37 -7.15
CA ILE A 129 6.78 -3.61 -8.59
C ILE A 129 8.18 -3.62 -9.17
N HIS A 130 8.45 -4.57 -10.03
CA HIS A 130 9.69 -4.68 -10.79
C HIS A 130 9.38 -4.76 -12.28
N LEU A 131 9.87 -3.77 -13.06
CA LEU A 131 9.79 -3.76 -14.51
C LEU A 131 11.07 -4.36 -15.07
N GLU A 132 10.96 -5.37 -15.92
CA GLU A 132 12.10 -6.03 -16.50
C GLU A 132 11.76 -6.56 -17.89
N ASN A 133 12.58 -6.19 -18.90
CA ASN A 133 12.47 -6.68 -20.28
C ASN A 133 11.07 -6.54 -20.92
N GLY A 134 10.38 -5.43 -20.64
CA GLY A 134 9.03 -5.19 -21.18
C GLY A 134 7.94 -6.01 -20.49
N ASP A 135 8.21 -6.55 -19.31
CA ASP A 135 7.24 -7.24 -18.47
C ASP A 135 7.24 -6.68 -17.03
N VAL A 136 6.25 -7.08 -16.25
CA VAL A 136 6.08 -6.68 -14.86
C VAL A 136 5.99 -7.90 -13.97
N ASN A 137 6.76 -7.89 -12.88
CA ASN A 137 6.61 -8.79 -11.75
C ASN A 137 6.36 -7.95 -10.50
N TYR A 138 5.70 -8.50 -9.50
CA TYR A 138 5.54 -7.81 -8.23
C TYR A 138 5.50 -8.79 -7.06
N ALA A 139 5.80 -8.28 -5.88
CA ALA A 139 5.61 -9.01 -4.63
C ALA A 139 4.88 -8.13 -3.60
N MET A 140 4.17 -8.79 -2.69
CA MET A 140 3.52 -8.16 -1.55
C MET A 140 3.93 -8.89 -0.27
N SER A 141 4.02 -8.16 0.84
CA SER A 141 4.38 -8.73 2.14
C SER A 141 3.52 -8.15 3.25
N ILE A 142 3.35 -8.94 4.30
CA ILE A 142 2.80 -8.49 5.58
C ILE A 142 3.67 -9.02 6.72
N LEU A 143 4.01 -8.12 7.64
CA LEU A 143 4.63 -8.41 8.92
C LEU A 143 3.59 -8.12 10.00
N LYS A 144 3.21 -9.12 10.77
CA LYS A 144 2.15 -8.99 11.78
C LYS A 144 2.49 -9.74 13.05
N SER A 145 1.91 -9.32 14.16
CA SER A 145 2.02 -10.05 15.42
C SER A 145 1.43 -11.45 15.30
N ALA A 146 1.96 -12.40 16.05
CA ALA A 146 1.36 -13.72 16.22
C ALA A 146 0.26 -13.63 17.30
N ASP A 147 -0.96 -14.04 16.95
CA ASP A 147 -2.10 -14.13 17.87
C ASP A 147 -2.41 -12.84 18.68
N GLY A 148 -2.07 -11.66 18.14
CA GLY A 148 -2.22 -10.38 18.83
C GLY A 148 -1.20 -10.16 19.96
N ASP A 149 -0.19 -11.01 20.07
CA ASP A 149 0.91 -10.91 21.04
C ASP A 149 2.11 -10.21 20.39
N GLY A 150 2.67 -9.22 21.06
CA GLY A 150 3.86 -8.50 20.62
C GLY A 150 5.18 -9.26 20.71
N SER A 151 5.18 -10.50 21.25
CA SER A 151 6.40 -11.28 21.46
C SER A 151 6.94 -11.98 20.21
N SER A 152 6.13 -12.09 19.15
CA SER A 152 6.47 -12.83 17.92
C SER A 152 5.94 -12.16 16.68
N CYS A 153 6.74 -12.14 15.62
CA CYS A 153 6.37 -11.58 14.32
C CYS A 153 6.26 -12.67 13.24
N GLN A 154 5.09 -12.75 12.63
CA GLN A 154 4.86 -13.56 11.44
C GLN A 154 5.16 -12.75 10.18
N ARG A 155 5.86 -13.36 9.20
CA ARG A 155 6.29 -12.74 7.95
C ARG A 155 5.78 -13.56 6.77
N TYR A 156 4.97 -12.95 5.93
CA TYR A 156 4.45 -13.56 4.70
C TYR A 156 4.86 -12.72 3.52
N THR A 157 5.33 -13.38 2.46
CA THR A 157 5.61 -12.76 1.16
C THR A 157 4.92 -13.54 0.06
N TYR A 158 4.26 -12.82 -0.84
CA TYR A 158 3.51 -13.34 -1.99
C TYR A 158 4.12 -12.76 -3.26
N ALA A 159 4.73 -13.60 -4.08
CA ALA A 159 5.34 -13.20 -5.34
C ALA A 159 4.44 -13.57 -6.52
N TYR A 160 4.33 -12.67 -7.47
CA TYR A 160 3.49 -12.79 -8.66
C TYR A 160 4.33 -12.55 -9.91
N SER A 161 4.66 -13.62 -10.60
CA SER A 161 5.32 -13.58 -11.91
C SER A 161 4.25 -13.62 -13.00
N ASN A 162 4.47 -12.87 -14.08
CA ASN A 162 3.56 -12.79 -15.23
C ASN A 162 2.11 -12.51 -14.82
N PRO A 163 1.83 -11.38 -14.15
CA PRO A 163 0.49 -11.07 -13.66
C PRO A 163 -0.51 -10.95 -14.82
N ILE A 164 -1.73 -11.43 -14.57
CA ILE A 164 -2.81 -11.45 -15.56
C ILE A 164 -3.30 -10.02 -15.81
N ALA A 165 -3.41 -9.61 -17.07
CA ALA A 165 -3.98 -8.34 -17.46
C ALA A 165 -5.43 -8.19 -16.95
N GLY A 166 -5.80 -7.00 -16.49
CA GLY A 166 -7.10 -6.73 -15.88
C GLY A 166 -7.27 -7.33 -14.49
N ARG A 167 -6.16 -7.68 -13.80
CA ARG A 167 -6.19 -8.21 -12.43
C ARG A 167 -5.22 -7.47 -11.53
N ALA A 168 -5.60 -7.34 -10.25
CA ALA A 168 -4.74 -6.84 -9.21
C ALA A 168 -4.82 -7.71 -7.97
N LYS A 169 -3.83 -7.53 -7.09
CA LYS A 169 -3.83 -8.05 -5.74
C LYS A 169 -3.97 -6.90 -4.75
N PHE A 170 -4.74 -7.12 -3.70
CA PHE A 170 -5.03 -6.16 -2.66
C PHE A 170 -4.68 -6.74 -1.29
N ILE A 171 -3.82 -6.04 -0.56
CA ILE A 171 -3.49 -6.33 0.84
C ILE A 171 -3.80 -5.10 1.69
N HIS A 172 -4.28 -5.31 2.90
CA HIS A 172 -4.60 -4.24 3.84
C HIS A 172 -4.24 -4.62 5.27
N THR A 173 -4.25 -3.66 6.20
CA THR A 173 -3.71 -3.93 7.54
C THR A 173 -4.66 -4.72 8.43
N TYR A 174 -5.98 -4.50 8.36
CA TYR A 174 -6.93 -5.08 9.31
C TYR A 174 -8.00 -5.94 8.63
N LYS A 175 -8.28 -7.11 9.20
CA LYS A 175 -9.26 -8.08 8.72
C LYS A 175 -10.70 -7.58 8.83
N CYS A 176 -11.02 -6.92 9.93
CA CYS A 176 -12.34 -6.39 10.26
C CYS A 176 -12.23 -5.33 11.34
N ASP A 177 -13.36 -4.81 11.79
CA ASP A 177 -13.45 -3.94 12.95
C ASP A 177 -13.19 -4.72 14.25
N GLY A 178 -12.66 -4.04 15.27
CA GLY A 178 -12.34 -4.66 16.55
C GLY A 178 -11.61 -3.71 17.50
N ASN A 179 -11.39 -4.18 18.74
CA ASN A 179 -10.57 -3.52 19.75
C ASN A 179 -9.89 -4.59 20.63
N PRO A 180 -8.61 -4.91 20.42
CA PRO A 180 -7.74 -4.39 19.34
C PRO A 180 -8.21 -4.79 17.95
N LEU A 181 -7.72 -4.06 16.92
CA LEU A 181 -8.02 -4.33 15.52
C LEU A 181 -7.32 -5.64 15.08
N PRO A 182 -8.06 -6.67 14.60
CA PRO A 182 -7.43 -7.90 14.15
C PRO A 182 -6.68 -7.71 12.83
N SER A 183 -5.48 -8.25 12.74
CA SER A 183 -4.64 -8.19 11.54
C SER A 183 -5.26 -8.92 10.36
N PHE A 184 -4.96 -8.43 9.14
CA PHE A 184 -5.30 -9.12 7.90
C PHE A 184 -4.80 -10.57 7.91
N GLU A 185 -5.58 -11.48 7.35
CA GLU A 185 -5.30 -12.91 7.25
C GLU A 185 -5.53 -13.43 5.84
N GLY A 186 -4.78 -14.47 5.49
CA GLY A 186 -4.87 -15.15 4.21
C GLY A 186 -4.05 -14.49 3.12
N GLU A 187 -4.30 -14.87 1.87
CA GLU A 187 -3.64 -14.32 0.70
C GLU A 187 -4.20 -12.94 0.32
N PRO A 188 -3.40 -12.07 -0.32
CA PRO A 188 -3.90 -10.84 -0.91
C PRO A 188 -5.11 -11.10 -1.82
N LYS A 189 -6.17 -10.32 -1.62
CA LYS A 189 -7.43 -10.44 -2.37
C LYS A 189 -7.20 -10.22 -3.86
N THR A 190 -7.90 -10.96 -4.71
CA THR A 190 -7.84 -10.72 -6.16
C THR A 190 -8.95 -9.78 -6.57
N LEU A 191 -8.55 -8.66 -7.20
CA LEU A 191 -9.46 -7.66 -7.72
C LEU A 191 -9.49 -7.68 -9.25
N GLU A 192 -10.64 -7.35 -9.81
CA GLU A 192 -10.77 -6.95 -11.19
C GLU A 192 -10.30 -5.49 -11.35
N LEU A 193 -9.37 -5.26 -12.29
CA LEU A 193 -9.00 -3.92 -12.73
C LEU A 193 -9.79 -3.60 -14.01
N PRO A 194 -10.70 -2.62 -13.96
CA PRO A 194 -11.45 -2.19 -15.14
C PRO A 194 -10.53 -1.53 -16.17
N ASP A 195 -10.96 -1.55 -17.43
CA ASP A 195 -10.27 -0.85 -18.52
C ASP A 195 -10.63 0.63 -18.50
N VAL A 196 -9.95 1.38 -17.66
CA VAL A 196 -10.18 2.81 -17.43
C VAL A 196 -8.87 3.57 -17.29
N ASP A 197 -8.91 4.88 -17.50
CA ASP A 197 -7.77 5.75 -17.25
C ASP A 197 -7.48 5.92 -15.75
N ILE A 198 -6.34 6.53 -15.45
CA ILE A 198 -5.87 6.73 -14.06
C ILE A 198 -6.83 7.64 -13.26
N ASP A 199 -7.45 8.65 -13.90
CA ASP A 199 -8.35 9.58 -13.22
C ASP A 199 -9.62 8.86 -12.79
N THR A 200 -10.19 8.06 -13.67
CA THR A 200 -11.38 7.24 -13.41
C THR A 200 -11.08 6.19 -12.32
N LEU A 201 -9.93 5.49 -12.38
CA LEU A 201 -9.57 4.52 -11.33
C LEU A 201 -9.37 5.20 -9.98
N THR A 202 -8.71 6.34 -9.97
CA THR A 202 -8.47 7.11 -8.73
C THR A 202 -9.79 7.52 -8.09
N GLN A 203 -10.72 8.05 -8.87
CA GLN A 203 -12.04 8.45 -8.39
C GLN A 203 -12.84 7.23 -7.89
N MET A 204 -12.81 6.13 -8.64
CA MET A 204 -13.48 4.87 -8.25
C MET A 204 -12.96 4.35 -6.90
N ILE A 205 -11.66 4.34 -6.66
CA ILE A 205 -11.11 3.92 -5.37
C ILE A 205 -11.54 4.90 -4.28
N TRP A 206 -11.38 6.21 -4.50
CA TRP A 206 -11.68 7.25 -3.51
C TRP A 206 -13.13 7.26 -3.07
N GLU A 207 -14.08 7.11 -3.98
CA GLU A 207 -15.51 7.10 -3.70
C GLU A 207 -15.98 5.85 -2.96
N ASN A 208 -15.28 4.73 -3.12
CA ASN A 208 -15.63 3.47 -2.45
C ASN A 208 -14.89 3.26 -1.12
N LEU A 209 -13.96 4.12 -0.72
CA LEU A 209 -13.44 4.18 0.64
C LEU A 209 -14.49 4.81 1.56
N ASN A 210 -14.64 4.26 2.77
CA ASN A 210 -15.57 4.79 3.78
C ASN A 210 -15.31 6.29 4.01
N GLU A 211 -16.35 7.11 3.88
CA GLU A 211 -16.28 8.57 3.88
C GLU A 211 -15.70 9.13 5.18
N ASP A 212 -16.07 8.57 6.32
CA ASP A 212 -15.63 9.07 7.63
C ASP A 212 -14.16 8.73 7.90
N ASN A 213 -13.66 7.65 7.34
CA ASN A 213 -12.34 7.10 7.68
C ASN A 213 -11.27 7.38 6.62
N LYS A 214 -11.61 7.67 5.36
CA LYS A 214 -10.62 7.94 4.31
C LYS A 214 -9.81 9.21 4.61
N VAL A 215 -8.50 9.17 4.34
CA VAL A 215 -7.57 10.27 4.61
C VAL A 215 -6.85 10.71 3.35
N SER A 216 -6.13 9.81 2.70
CA SER A 216 -5.37 10.10 1.48
C SER A 216 -5.31 8.87 0.58
N LEU A 217 -5.24 9.11 -0.73
CA LEU A 217 -5.09 8.11 -1.78
C LEU A 217 -4.00 8.54 -2.75
N PHE A 218 -3.15 7.60 -3.14
CA PHE A 218 -2.19 7.68 -4.23
C PHE A 218 -2.50 6.58 -5.24
N VAL A 219 -2.45 6.91 -6.53
CA VAL A 219 -2.55 5.95 -7.65
C VAL A 219 -1.45 6.25 -8.65
N ARG A 220 -0.81 5.20 -9.18
CA ARG A 220 0.20 5.31 -10.25
C ARG A 220 -0.01 4.26 -11.31
N TYR A 221 0.04 4.69 -12.56
CA TYR A 221 0.17 3.85 -13.75
C TYR A 221 1.59 3.98 -14.27
N ILE A 222 2.26 2.87 -14.52
CA ILE A 222 3.63 2.81 -15.02
C ILE A 222 3.60 2.05 -16.36
N ASP A 223 4.00 2.69 -17.43
CA ASP A 223 4.16 2.03 -18.72
C ASP A 223 5.25 0.96 -18.63
N ILE A 224 4.90 -0.29 -18.92
CA ILE A 224 5.78 -1.43 -18.67
C ILE A 224 7.00 -1.41 -19.61
N GLU A 225 6.85 -0.90 -20.82
CA GLU A 225 7.90 -0.87 -21.83
C GLU A 225 8.90 0.27 -21.59
N THR A 226 8.39 1.46 -21.23
CA THR A 226 9.20 2.68 -21.14
C THR A 226 9.57 3.09 -19.71
N GLY A 227 8.88 2.56 -18.71
CA GLY A 227 9.00 2.97 -17.31
C GLY A 227 8.39 4.35 -17.01
N LYS A 228 7.84 5.05 -18.00
CA LYS A 228 7.15 6.33 -17.79
C LYS A 228 5.90 6.13 -16.93
N TYR A 229 5.59 7.10 -16.07
CA TYR A 229 4.47 6.97 -15.17
C TYR A 229 3.60 8.22 -15.12
N ASP A 230 2.34 8.01 -14.80
CA ASP A 230 1.39 9.03 -14.35
C ASP A 230 0.98 8.74 -12.91
N SER A 231 0.81 9.78 -12.09
CA SER A 231 0.38 9.64 -10.69
C SER A 231 -0.76 10.58 -10.35
N ARG A 232 -1.61 10.15 -9.42
CA ARG A 232 -2.68 10.97 -8.83
C ARG A 232 -2.63 10.88 -7.31
N ILE A 233 -2.90 12.00 -6.68
CA ILE A 233 -3.01 12.11 -5.21
C ILE A 233 -4.35 12.79 -4.89
N ILE A 234 -5.10 12.19 -3.97
CA ILE A 234 -6.26 12.81 -3.35
C ILE A 234 -6.01 12.86 -1.84
N ASN A 235 -6.18 14.03 -1.25
CA ASN A 235 -6.17 14.23 0.19
C ASN A 235 -7.54 14.74 0.64
N LYS A 236 -8.07 14.21 1.75
CA LYS A 236 -9.30 14.72 2.36
C LYS A 236 -9.08 16.10 2.98
N ASN A 237 -7.94 16.27 3.63
CA ASN A 237 -7.49 17.56 4.14
C ASN A 237 -6.82 18.36 3.00
N LYS A 238 -7.20 19.62 2.85
CA LYS A 238 -6.70 20.54 1.81
C LYS A 238 -6.13 21.80 2.44
#